data_13f6242c4b0e05283ce9e73bfaa6a2f9
#
_entry.id   13f6242c4b0e05283ce9e73bfaa6a2f9
#
_cell.length_a   1.000
_cell.length_b   1.000
_cell.length_c   1.000
_cell.angle_alpha   90.00
_cell.angle_beta   90.00
_cell.angle_gamma   90.00
#
_symmetry.space_group_name_H-M   'P 1'
#
loop_
_entity.id
_entity.type
_entity.pdbx_description
1 polymer ?
#
loop_
_entity_poly.entity_id
_entity_poly.type
_entity_poly.pdbx_seq_one_letter_code
_entity_poly.pdbx_strand_id
1 'polypeptide(L)'
;MNGAEIKAKLKEAKDLMKKEGETLKDTHQHLPQLSWMLFLKCFDDLEKTNSLRTRGYEEILPEELRWRTWATDKKITGKLLLKQVNELFEKFEALEPEKGKEMRNVFSAIFRKMPNRISDGYRFREILNIVNEISFSTKDDLNNFAQVYKDELFEMVSSSDNPYYYTPRAVAKFIVTAVNPDFTKGDRVFDPASGFGGFMIESLQHMEKLEDSAESRKQLRYETIHANEKDVDTFVCGILNMMANGIWSPNYSLVNSLSKHTRDFSDDDMYEVIITNPTHGGDEDKSVAGNVHTEYQTTDTTILFLHRITKQLKDDGRA
;
A
#
# COMPACT_ATOMS: atom_id res chain seq x y z
N MET A 1 -1.69 -20.38 -9.47
CA MET A 1 -0.31 -20.69 -8.96
C MET A 1 -0.40 -20.99 -7.47
N ASN A 2 0.30 -22.00 -6.97
CA ASN A 2 0.31 -22.29 -5.53
C ASN A 2 1.35 -21.43 -4.77
N GLY A 3 1.26 -21.40 -3.43
CA GLY A 3 2.13 -20.55 -2.60
C GLY A 3 3.62 -20.88 -2.71
N ALA A 4 4.00 -22.16 -2.87
CA ALA A 4 5.39 -22.55 -3.01
C ALA A 4 6.00 -22.06 -4.34
N GLU A 5 5.23 -22.10 -5.42
CA GLU A 5 5.63 -21.57 -6.72
C GLU A 5 5.80 -20.04 -6.67
N ILE A 6 4.86 -19.33 -6.03
CA ILE A 6 4.95 -17.88 -5.83
C ILE A 6 6.21 -17.53 -5.02
N LYS A 7 6.43 -18.21 -3.89
CA LYS A 7 7.62 -17.99 -3.05
C LYS A 7 8.93 -18.22 -3.82
N ALA A 8 8.99 -19.25 -4.65
CA ALA A 8 10.15 -19.53 -5.51
C ALA A 8 10.40 -18.39 -6.49
N LYS A 9 9.35 -17.84 -7.14
CA LYS A 9 9.46 -16.71 -8.06
C LYS A 9 9.91 -15.43 -7.39
N LEU A 10 9.36 -15.09 -6.22
CA LEU A 10 9.79 -13.92 -5.45
C LEU A 10 11.26 -14.04 -5.03
N LYS A 11 11.68 -15.24 -4.62
CA LYS A 11 13.09 -15.51 -4.28
C LYS A 11 14.00 -15.34 -5.51
N GLU A 12 13.64 -15.92 -6.65
CA GLU A 12 14.38 -15.80 -7.91
C GLU A 12 14.56 -14.33 -8.31
N ALA A 13 13.51 -13.52 -8.25
CA ALA A 13 13.57 -12.08 -8.53
C ALA A 13 14.49 -11.35 -7.54
N LYS A 14 14.37 -11.61 -6.23
CA LYS A 14 15.25 -11.02 -5.20
C LYS A 14 16.72 -11.44 -5.39
N ASP A 15 17.00 -12.67 -5.79
CA ASP A 15 18.37 -13.15 -6.05
C ASP A 15 18.99 -12.46 -7.29
N LEU A 16 18.19 -12.08 -8.28
CA LEU A 16 18.66 -11.21 -9.38
C LEU A 16 18.95 -9.79 -8.86
N MET A 17 18.09 -9.22 -8.00
CA MET A 17 18.29 -7.89 -7.44
C MET A 17 19.56 -7.77 -6.59
N LYS A 18 19.96 -8.81 -5.86
CA LYS A 18 21.22 -8.85 -5.11
C LYS A 18 22.46 -8.61 -6.00
N LYS A 19 22.36 -8.82 -7.32
CA LYS A 19 23.44 -8.59 -8.27
C LYS A 19 23.53 -7.15 -8.77
N GLU A 20 22.61 -6.25 -8.35
CA GLU A 20 22.62 -4.82 -8.73
C GLU A 20 23.74 -4.01 -8.07
N GLY A 21 24.42 -4.55 -7.07
CA GLY A 21 25.51 -3.87 -6.39
C GLY A 21 25.00 -2.69 -5.53
N GLU A 22 25.59 -1.50 -5.70
CA GLU A 22 25.34 -0.37 -4.81
C GLU A 22 23.92 0.21 -4.88
N THR A 23 23.22 0.06 -6.01
CA THR A 23 21.87 0.63 -6.20
C THR A 23 20.77 -0.12 -5.45
N LEU A 24 21.00 -1.40 -5.14
CA LEU A 24 20.11 -2.29 -4.35
C LEU A 24 20.91 -3.10 -3.33
N LYS A 25 21.87 -2.45 -2.67
CA LYS A 25 22.75 -3.10 -1.70
C LYS A 25 21.98 -3.61 -0.48
N ASP A 26 21.04 -2.81 -0.02
CA ASP A 26 20.28 -3.12 1.18
C ASP A 26 19.12 -4.07 0.87
N THR A 27 19.13 -5.22 1.51
CA THR A 27 18.13 -6.28 1.26
C THR A 27 16.69 -5.85 1.54
N HIS A 28 16.49 -4.90 2.47
CA HIS A 28 15.17 -4.33 2.75
C HIS A 28 14.57 -3.52 1.59
N GLN A 29 15.39 -3.09 0.61
CA GLN A 29 14.93 -2.38 -0.58
C GLN A 29 14.44 -3.32 -1.69
N HIS A 30 14.76 -4.63 -1.61
CA HIS A 30 14.38 -5.59 -2.66
C HIS A 30 12.87 -5.78 -2.74
N LEU A 31 12.19 -5.92 -1.59
CA LEU A 31 10.75 -6.15 -1.59
C LEU A 31 9.97 -4.91 -2.04
N PRO A 32 10.25 -3.68 -1.60
CA PRO A 32 9.63 -2.48 -2.16
C PRO A 32 9.87 -2.33 -3.67
N GLN A 33 11.11 -2.56 -4.14
CA GLN A 33 11.42 -2.50 -5.56
C GLN A 33 10.63 -3.56 -6.37
N LEU A 34 10.42 -4.75 -5.82
CA LEU A 34 9.60 -5.79 -6.45
C LEU A 34 8.11 -5.45 -6.34
N SER A 35 7.69 -4.82 -5.25
CA SER A 35 6.29 -4.56 -4.94
C SER A 35 5.61 -3.60 -5.91
N TRP A 36 6.30 -2.56 -6.42
CA TRP A 36 5.68 -1.70 -7.42
C TRP A 36 5.42 -2.45 -8.74
N MET A 37 6.30 -3.39 -9.14
CA MET A 37 6.09 -4.22 -10.32
C MET A 37 4.91 -5.18 -10.12
N LEU A 38 4.87 -5.84 -8.96
CA LEU A 38 3.77 -6.72 -8.57
C LEU A 38 2.45 -5.96 -8.44
N PHE A 39 2.48 -4.74 -7.94
CA PHE A 39 1.31 -3.85 -7.85
C PHE A 39 0.75 -3.53 -9.23
N LEU A 40 1.59 -3.10 -10.17
CA LEU A 40 1.17 -2.83 -11.55
C LEU A 40 0.61 -4.09 -12.22
N LYS A 41 1.28 -5.24 -12.05
CA LYS A 41 0.83 -6.52 -12.60
C LYS A 41 -0.50 -6.98 -11.99
N CYS A 42 -0.63 -6.90 -10.67
CA CYS A 42 -1.85 -7.25 -9.96
C CYS A 42 -3.01 -6.36 -10.43
N PHE A 43 -2.80 -5.05 -10.48
CA PHE A 43 -3.81 -4.10 -10.93
C PHE A 43 -4.26 -4.39 -12.37
N ASP A 44 -3.32 -4.60 -13.29
CA ASP A 44 -3.63 -4.89 -14.70
C ASP A 44 -4.41 -6.20 -14.89
N ASP A 45 -4.06 -7.27 -14.15
CA ASP A 45 -4.79 -8.55 -14.20
C ASP A 45 -6.24 -8.39 -13.72
N LEU A 46 -6.45 -7.54 -12.73
CA LEU A 46 -7.76 -7.26 -12.18
C LEU A 46 -8.62 -6.40 -13.11
N GLU A 47 -8.04 -5.32 -13.65
CA GLU A 47 -8.70 -4.49 -14.67
C GLU A 47 -9.15 -5.35 -15.85
N LYS A 48 -8.26 -6.21 -16.35
CA LYS A 48 -8.58 -7.16 -17.42
C LYS A 48 -9.71 -8.10 -17.01
N THR A 49 -9.70 -8.62 -15.79
CA THR A 49 -10.76 -9.51 -15.29
C THR A 49 -12.10 -8.77 -15.21
N ASN A 50 -12.10 -7.52 -14.72
CA ASN A 50 -13.30 -6.70 -14.63
C ASN A 50 -13.84 -6.31 -16.01
N SER A 51 -12.99 -5.98 -16.96
CA SER A 51 -13.39 -5.66 -18.34
C SER A 51 -14.05 -6.86 -19.06
N LEU A 52 -13.63 -8.08 -18.75
CA LEU A 52 -14.24 -9.30 -19.28
C LEU A 52 -15.59 -9.65 -18.64
N ARG A 53 -15.80 -9.25 -17.38
CA ARG A 53 -17.02 -9.59 -16.61
C ARG A 53 -18.11 -8.54 -16.68
N THR A 54 -17.74 -7.28 -16.91
CA THR A 54 -18.67 -6.15 -16.85
C THR A 54 -18.76 -5.45 -18.19
N ARG A 55 -19.92 -5.53 -18.84
CA ARG A 55 -20.15 -4.85 -20.13
C ARG A 55 -20.04 -3.34 -19.94
N GLY A 56 -19.22 -2.69 -20.78
CA GLY A 56 -19.02 -1.25 -20.73
C GLY A 56 -18.05 -0.79 -19.62
N TYR A 57 -17.30 -1.71 -19.02
CA TYR A 57 -16.25 -1.36 -18.07
C TYR A 57 -15.13 -0.59 -18.78
N GLU A 58 -14.82 0.58 -18.25
CA GLU A 58 -13.68 1.38 -18.70
C GLU A 58 -12.51 1.18 -17.76
N GLU A 59 -11.39 0.70 -18.30
CA GLU A 59 -10.18 0.51 -17.53
C GLU A 59 -9.61 1.85 -17.05
N ILE A 60 -9.10 1.88 -15.83
CA ILE A 60 -8.62 3.09 -15.13
C ILE A 60 -7.38 3.66 -15.80
N LEU A 61 -6.43 2.77 -16.19
CA LEU A 61 -5.18 3.19 -16.82
C LEU A 61 -5.31 3.32 -18.34
N PRO A 62 -4.70 4.36 -18.93
CA PRO A 62 -4.44 4.44 -20.37
C PRO A 62 -3.72 3.19 -20.88
N GLU A 63 -3.96 2.81 -22.13
CA GLU A 63 -3.44 1.56 -22.72
C GLU A 63 -1.91 1.44 -22.60
N GLU A 64 -1.19 2.52 -22.87
CA GLU A 64 0.27 2.54 -22.81
C GLU A 64 0.85 2.34 -21.41
N LEU A 65 0.07 2.59 -20.33
CA LEU A 65 0.50 2.40 -18.96
C LEU A 65 0.14 1.02 -18.39
N ARG A 66 -0.68 0.24 -19.07
CA ARG A 66 -1.07 -1.10 -18.66
C ARG A 66 0.12 -2.03 -18.70
N TRP A 67 0.31 -2.80 -17.64
CA TRP A 67 1.41 -3.75 -17.51
C TRP A 67 1.57 -4.64 -18.74
N ARG A 68 0.47 -5.21 -19.24
CA ARG A 68 0.44 -6.10 -20.41
C ARG A 68 0.92 -5.44 -21.71
N THR A 69 0.90 -4.12 -21.79
CA THR A 69 1.32 -3.39 -22.99
C THR A 69 2.83 -3.23 -23.08
N TRP A 70 3.50 -2.91 -21.97
CA TRP A 70 4.93 -2.60 -21.99
C TRP A 70 5.83 -3.65 -21.34
N ALA A 71 5.36 -4.34 -20.28
CA ALA A 71 6.18 -5.24 -19.51
C ALA A 71 6.36 -6.63 -20.15
N THR A 72 5.49 -7.00 -21.10
CA THR A 72 5.49 -8.33 -21.73
C THR A 72 6.36 -8.42 -22.99
N ASP A 73 6.80 -7.30 -23.59
CA ASP A 73 7.65 -7.32 -24.77
C ASP A 73 9.10 -7.70 -24.43
N LYS A 74 9.40 -8.98 -24.62
CA LYS A 74 10.73 -9.55 -24.32
C LYS A 74 11.86 -9.00 -25.19
N LYS A 75 11.57 -8.25 -26.27
CA LYS A 75 12.58 -7.68 -27.16
C LYS A 75 13.17 -6.39 -26.61
N ILE A 76 12.44 -5.70 -25.73
CA ILE A 76 12.90 -4.46 -25.11
C ILE A 76 13.75 -4.80 -23.89
N THR A 77 15.06 -4.55 -23.98
CA THR A 77 16.06 -4.88 -22.94
C THR A 77 17.13 -3.77 -22.82
N GLY A 78 18.03 -3.91 -21.86
CA GLY A 78 19.19 -3.03 -21.69
C GLY A 78 18.79 -1.56 -21.50
N LYS A 79 19.55 -0.64 -22.08
CA LYS A 79 19.32 0.81 -21.93
C LYS A 79 17.96 1.27 -22.44
N LEU A 80 17.42 0.58 -23.47
CA LEU A 80 16.10 0.92 -24.02
C LEU A 80 14.99 0.66 -23.01
N LEU A 81 15.05 -0.47 -22.30
CA LEU A 81 14.08 -0.78 -21.22
C LEU A 81 14.16 0.23 -20.09
N LEU A 82 15.36 0.56 -19.61
CA LEU A 82 15.53 1.55 -18.54
C LEU A 82 14.95 2.92 -18.93
N LYS A 83 15.20 3.36 -20.17
CA LYS A 83 14.63 4.61 -20.68
C LYS A 83 13.11 4.54 -20.71
N GLN A 84 12.53 3.45 -21.23
CA GLN A 84 11.07 3.26 -21.27
C GLN A 84 10.44 3.29 -19.87
N VAL A 85 11.05 2.63 -18.89
CA VAL A 85 10.52 2.61 -17.52
C VAL A 85 10.57 4.00 -16.88
N ASN A 86 11.61 4.78 -17.10
CA ASN A 86 11.68 6.15 -16.60
C ASN A 86 10.59 7.03 -17.24
N GLU A 87 10.36 6.92 -18.56
CA GLU A 87 9.28 7.61 -19.26
C GLU A 87 7.88 7.17 -18.75
N LEU A 88 7.73 5.89 -18.38
CA LEU A 88 6.50 5.38 -17.77
C LEU A 88 6.28 5.99 -16.38
N PHE A 89 7.32 6.13 -15.56
CA PHE A 89 7.22 6.77 -14.25
C PHE A 89 6.74 8.22 -14.37
N GLU A 90 7.29 8.99 -15.32
CA GLU A 90 6.85 10.36 -15.60
C GLU A 90 5.37 10.40 -16.03
N LYS A 91 4.94 9.47 -16.87
CA LYS A 91 3.53 9.36 -17.29
C LYS A 91 2.60 8.96 -16.16
N PHE A 92 3.01 8.05 -15.27
CA PHE A 92 2.23 7.70 -14.08
C PHE A 92 2.10 8.88 -13.13
N GLU A 93 3.20 9.63 -12.91
CA GLU A 93 3.18 10.84 -12.08
C GLU A 93 2.21 11.90 -12.64
N ALA A 94 2.14 12.03 -13.96
CA ALA A 94 1.28 12.98 -14.67
C ALA A 94 -0.20 12.56 -14.77
N LEU A 95 -0.60 11.42 -14.18
CA LEU A 95 -2.00 11.00 -14.20
C LEU A 95 -2.88 11.99 -13.44
N GLU A 96 -3.86 12.57 -14.14
CA GLU A 96 -4.81 13.50 -13.55
C GLU A 96 -5.93 12.77 -12.79
N PRO A 97 -6.40 13.35 -11.67
CA PRO A 97 -7.58 12.87 -10.95
C PRO A 97 -8.80 12.79 -11.86
N GLU A 98 -9.54 11.70 -11.78
CA GLU A 98 -10.79 11.51 -12.53
C GLU A 98 -11.80 10.79 -11.64
N LYS A 99 -13.03 11.30 -11.59
CA LYS A 99 -14.11 10.70 -10.80
C LYS A 99 -14.39 9.27 -11.27
N GLY A 100 -14.41 8.32 -10.33
CA GLY A 100 -14.56 6.89 -10.61
C GLY A 100 -13.25 6.20 -11.00
N LYS A 101 -12.14 6.94 -11.02
CA LYS A 101 -10.79 6.43 -11.28
C LYS A 101 -9.79 6.89 -10.20
N GLU A 102 -10.22 6.85 -8.95
CA GLU A 102 -9.49 7.34 -7.77
C GLU A 102 -8.09 6.70 -7.64
N MET A 103 -7.93 5.47 -8.15
CA MET A 103 -6.62 4.82 -8.19
C MET A 103 -5.56 5.59 -9.00
N ARG A 104 -5.94 6.50 -9.91
CA ARG A 104 -4.98 7.37 -10.59
C ARG A 104 -4.18 8.24 -9.62
N ASN A 105 -4.83 8.72 -8.55
CA ASN A 105 -4.14 9.47 -7.49
C ASN A 105 -3.09 8.62 -6.78
N VAL A 106 -3.37 7.34 -6.58
CA VAL A 106 -2.44 6.38 -5.97
C VAL A 106 -1.23 6.16 -6.86
N PHE A 107 -1.44 5.93 -8.16
CA PHE A 107 -0.35 5.80 -9.13
C PHE A 107 0.51 7.06 -9.17
N SER A 108 -0.10 8.24 -9.32
CA SER A 108 0.62 9.51 -9.33
C SER A 108 1.44 9.71 -8.04
N ALA A 109 0.87 9.42 -6.87
CA ALA A 109 1.56 9.55 -5.60
C ALA A 109 2.76 8.60 -5.46
N ILE A 110 2.61 7.35 -5.88
CA ILE A 110 3.71 6.36 -5.86
C ILE A 110 4.83 6.82 -6.78
N PHE A 111 4.55 7.03 -8.07
CA PHE A 111 5.58 7.23 -9.08
C PHE A 111 6.25 8.60 -9.06
N ARG A 112 5.67 9.58 -8.35
CA ARG A 112 6.33 10.84 -7.99
C ARG A 112 7.50 10.65 -7.03
N LYS A 113 7.47 9.64 -6.17
CA LYS A 113 8.45 9.43 -5.09
C LYS A 113 9.26 8.14 -5.25
N MET A 114 8.70 7.12 -5.91
CA MET A 114 9.31 5.80 -6.03
C MET A 114 10.47 5.82 -7.01
N PRO A 115 11.73 5.54 -6.59
CA PRO A 115 12.84 5.43 -7.52
C PRO A 115 12.85 4.04 -8.18
N ASN A 116 13.25 3.98 -9.44
CA ASN A 116 13.71 2.73 -10.03
C ASN A 116 15.17 2.49 -9.61
N ARG A 117 15.41 1.46 -8.81
CA ARG A 117 16.74 1.11 -8.26
C ARG A 117 17.51 0.09 -9.13
N ILE A 118 16.89 -0.43 -10.20
CA ILE A 118 17.52 -1.39 -11.10
C ILE A 118 18.27 -0.63 -12.17
N SER A 119 19.59 -0.84 -12.27
CA SER A 119 20.49 -0.16 -13.19
C SER A 119 20.89 -0.99 -14.42
N ASP A 120 20.76 -2.33 -14.32
CA ASP A 120 21.00 -3.26 -15.44
C ASP A 120 19.68 -3.61 -16.14
N GLY A 121 19.48 -3.07 -17.34
CA GLY A 121 18.25 -3.29 -18.10
C GLY A 121 18.07 -4.72 -18.63
N TYR A 122 19.13 -5.53 -18.73
CA TYR A 122 19.00 -6.96 -19.08
C TYR A 122 18.46 -7.74 -17.87
N ARG A 123 19.04 -7.51 -16.70
CA ARG A 123 18.56 -8.10 -15.46
C ARG A 123 17.14 -7.64 -15.13
N PHE A 124 16.84 -6.37 -15.41
CA PHE A 124 15.48 -5.86 -15.24
C PHE A 124 14.48 -6.63 -16.11
N ARG A 125 14.82 -6.95 -17.36
CA ARG A 125 13.98 -7.78 -18.23
C ARG A 125 13.76 -9.17 -17.65
N GLU A 126 14.79 -9.79 -17.07
CA GLU A 126 14.64 -11.09 -16.39
C GLU A 126 13.67 -10.99 -15.23
N ILE A 127 13.78 -9.97 -14.39
CA ILE A 127 12.86 -9.74 -13.26
C ILE A 127 11.42 -9.53 -13.75
N LEU A 128 11.21 -8.70 -14.79
CA LEU A 128 9.88 -8.50 -15.38
C LEU A 128 9.29 -9.81 -15.94
N ASN A 129 10.11 -10.67 -16.54
CA ASN A 129 9.65 -11.96 -17.02
C ASN A 129 9.18 -12.87 -15.87
N ILE A 130 9.91 -12.87 -14.74
CA ILE A 130 9.51 -13.61 -13.54
C ILE A 130 8.18 -13.07 -12.98
N VAL A 131 8.04 -11.75 -12.86
CA VAL A 131 6.79 -11.11 -12.41
C VAL A 131 5.62 -11.45 -13.33
N ASN A 132 5.84 -11.51 -14.65
CA ASN A 132 4.80 -11.89 -15.62
C ASN A 132 4.25 -13.31 -15.42
N GLU A 133 5.01 -14.20 -14.81
CA GLU A 133 4.56 -15.57 -14.52
C GLU A 133 3.62 -15.65 -13.31
N ILE A 134 3.56 -14.60 -12.47
CA ILE A 134 2.67 -14.55 -11.32
C ILE A 134 1.29 -14.06 -11.78
N SER A 135 0.24 -14.86 -11.54
CA SER A 135 -1.14 -14.53 -11.88
C SER A 135 -1.89 -13.96 -10.68
N PHE A 136 -2.73 -12.96 -10.93
CA PHE A 136 -3.68 -12.37 -9.98
C PHE A 136 -5.12 -12.42 -10.49
N SER A 137 -5.40 -13.27 -11.46
CA SER A 137 -6.68 -13.28 -12.19
C SER A 137 -7.83 -13.98 -11.44
N THR A 138 -7.51 -14.79 -10.44
CA THR A 138 -8.50 -15.52 -9.66
C THR A 138 -8.40 -15.21 -8.17
N LYS A 139 -9.49 -15.46 -7.43
CA LYS A 139 -9.48 -15.30 -5.96
C LYS A 139 -8.45 -16.21 -5.29
N ASP A 140 -8.25 -17.41 -5.80
CA ASP A 140 -7.27 -18.36 -5.27
C ASP A 140 -5.84 -17.88 -5.51
N ASP A 141 -5.54 -17.29 -6.69
CA ASP A 141 -4.24 -16.69 -6.97
C ASP A 141 -3.92 -15.58 -5.95
N LEU A 142 -4.90 -14.70 -5.69
CA LEU A 142 -4.74 -13.61 -4.72
C LEU A 142 -4.57 -14.11 -3.29
N ASN A 143 -5.38 -15.08 -2.88
CA ASN A 143 -5.27 -15.67 -1.54
C ASN A 143 -3.90 -16.32 -1.32
N ASN A 144 -3.42 -17.09 -2.32
CA ASN A 144 -2.09 -17.72 -2.27
C ASN A 144 -0.99 -16.67 -2.23
N PHE A 145 -1.11 -15.61 -3.05
CA PHE A 145 -0.15 -14.51 -3.05
C PHE A 145 -0.16 -13.76 -1.71
N ALA A 146 -1.33 -13.42 -1.16
CA ALA A 146 -1.45 -12.71 0.10
C ALA A 146 -0.76 -13.44 1.27
N GLN A 147 -0.87 -14.78 1.33
CA GLN A 147 -0.20 -15.57 2.35
C GLN A 147 1.33 -15.51 2.21
N VAL A 148 1.84 -15.72 0.99
CA VAL A 148 3.28 -15.64 0.73
C VAL A 148 3.82 -14.24 0.97
N TYR A 149 3.12 -13.22 0.49
CA TYR A 149 3.55 -11.82 0.60
C TYR A 149 3.60 -11.35 2.06
N LYS A 150 2.67 -11.79 2.89
CA LYS A 150 2.71 -11.57 4.33
C LYS A 150 3.99 -12.10 4.97
N ASP A 151 4.43 -13.31 4.58
CA ASP A 151 5.66 -13.91 5.09
C ASP A 151 6.90 -13.14 4.58
N GLU A 152 6.89 -12.69 3.32
CA GLU A 152 7.93 -11.83 2.75
C GLU A 152 8.06 -10.48 3.48
N LEU A 153 6.94 -9.84 3.83
CA LEU A 153 6.92 -8.62 4.64
C LEU A 153 7.53 -8.88 6.02
N PHE A 154 7.15 -9.98 6.66
CA PHE A 154 7.68 -10.34 7.96
C PHE A 154 9.19 -10.64 7.92
N GLU A 155 9.66 -11.38 6.91
CA GLU A 155 11.09 -11.64 6.70
C GLU A 155 11.88 -10.33 6.52
N MET A 156 11.36 -9.39 5.72
CA MET A 156 11.99 -8.09 5.47
C MET A 156 12.18 -7.30 6.78
N VAL A 157 11.16 -7.23 7.62
CA VAL A 157 11.22 -6.45 8.87
C VAL A 157 11.95 -7.15 10.01
N SER A 158 12.14 -8.47 9.92
CA SER A 158 12.87 -9.25 10.92
C SER A 158 14.39 -9.22 10.73
N SER A 159 14.89 -8.60 9.66
CA SER A 159 16.34 -8.43 9.45
C SER A 159 16.91 -7.39 10.41
N SER A 160 18.17 -7.58 10.86
CA SER A 160 18.82 -6.78 11.91
C SER A 160 18.97 -5.29 11.60
N ASP A 161 19.01 -4.93 10.31
CA ASP A 161 19.26 -3.57 9.83
C ASP A 161 18.00 -2.91 9.23
N ASN A 162 16.81 -3.40 9.60
CA ASN A 162 15.58 -2.96 9.02
C ASN A 162 15.09 -1.62 9.62
N PRO A 163 14.80 -0.59 8.80
CA PRO A 163 14.23 0.66 9.25
C PRO A 163 12.71 0.65 9.42
N TYR A 164 12.03 -0.45 9.01
CA TYR A 164 10.57 -0.53 8.98
C TYR A 164 9.99 -1.17 10.24
N TYR A 165 8.81 -0.73 10.63
CA TYR A 165 8.06 -1.28 11.77
C TYR A 165 6.92 -2.16 11.27
N TYR A 166 6.71 -3.28 11.94
CA TYR A 166 5.64 -4.23 11.60
C TYR A 166 4.91 -4.68 12.86
N THR A 167 3.61 -4.50 12.88
CA THR A 167 2.77 -5.03 13.94
C THR A 167 2.43 -6.50 13.64
N PRO A 168 2.86 -7.47 14.46
CA PRO A 168 2.51 -8.87 14.25
C PRO A 168 0.99 -9.07 14.13
N ARG A 169 0.57 -9.88 13.15
CA ARG A 169 -0.86 -10.09 12.86
C ARG A 169 -1.69 -10.53 14.06
N ALA A 170 -1.11 -11.35 14.96
CA ALA A 170 -1.80 -11.76 16.19
C ALA A 170 -2.09 -10.57 17.12
N VAL A 171 -1.16 -9.61 17.21
CA VAL A 171 -1.31 -8.38 17.98
C VAL A 171 -2.35 -7.47 17.34
N ALA A 172 -2.24 -7.24 16.01
CA ALA A 172 -3.20 -6.45 15.27
C ALA A 172 -4.63 -7.00 15.42
N LYS A 173 -4.80 -8.32 15.27
CA LYS A 173 -6.07 -9.01 15.46
C LYS A 173 -6.61 -8.85 16.88
N PHE A 174 -5.75 -8.98 17.88
CA PHE A 174 -6.15 -8.78 19.29
C PHE A 174 -6.67 -7.36 19.53
N ILE A 175 -5.93 -6.34 19.08
CA ILE A 175 -6.29 -4.93 19.23
C ILE A 175 -7.60 -4.64 18.48
N VAL A 176 -7.75 -5.06 17.22
CA VAL A 176 -8.99 -4.88 16.45
C VAL A 176 -10.17 -5.57 17.14
N THR A 177 -9.96 -6.77 17.69
CA THR A 177 -11.03 -7.48 18.41
C THR A 177 -11.44 -6.74 19.70
N ALA A 178 -10.47 -6.17 20.43
CA ALA A 178 -10.73 -5.41 21.65
C ALA A 178 -11.46 -4.08 21.38
N VAL A 179 -11.04 -3.36 20.33
CA VAL A 179 -11.67 -2.09 19.91
C VAL A 179 -13.02 -2.35 19.25
N ASN A 180 -13.21 -3.50 18.61
CA ASN A 180 -14.45 -3.99 18.01
C ASN A 180 -15.13 -2.98 17.08
N PRO A 181 -14.49 -2.59 15.95
CA PRO A 181 -15.10 -1.71 14.97
C PRO A 181 -16.33 -2.35 14.33
N ASP A 182 -17.38 -1.53 14.11
CA ASP A 182 -18.67 -1.98 13.61
C ASP A 182 -19.23 -0.99 12.59
N PHE A 183 -19.02 -1.27 11.31
CA PHE A 183 -19.47 -0.40 10.21
C PHE A 183 -21.00 -0.30 10.11
N THR A 184 -21.75 -1.28 10.65
CA THR A 184 -23.23 -1.23 10.66
C THR A 184 -23.75 -0.15 11.63
N LYS A 185 -22.91 0.30 12.55
CA LYS A 185 -23.16 1.44 13.45
C LYS A 185 -22.62 2.77 12.93
N GLY A 186 -21.99 2.74 11.74
CA GLY A 186 -21.40 3.93 11.12
C GLY A 186 -19.94 4.16 11.50
N ASP A 187 -19.25 3.18 12.12
CA ASP A 187 -17.83 3.33 12.44
C ASP A 187 -16.99 3.46 11.15
N ARG A 188 -16.22 4.55 11.06
CA ARG A 188 -15.10 4.69 10.15
C ARG A 188 -13.82 4.41 10.93
N VAL A 189 -12.95 3.59 10.36
CA VAL A 189 -11.67 3.19 10.97
C VAL A 189 -10.53 3.95 10.31
N PHE A 190 -9.65 4.52 11.12
CA PHE A 190 -8.48 5.23 10.61
C PHE A 190 -7.18 4.75 11.25
N ASP A 191 -6.16 4.59 10.41
CA ASP A 191 -4.77 4.37 10.84
C ASP A 191 -3.87 5.48 10.29
N PRO A 192 -3.44 6.44 11.12
CA PRO A 192 -2.59 7.55 10.69
C PRO A 192 -1.13 7.16 10.41
N ALA A 193 -0.70 5.94 10.72
CA ALA A 193 0.65 5.42 10.48
C ALA A 193 0.59 3.94 10.10
N SER A 194 -0.12 3.66 9.00
CA SER A 194 -0.61 2.32 8.66
C SER A 194 0.47 1.30 8.31
N GLY A 195 1.66 1.75 7.95
CA GLY A 195 2.71 0.84 7.54
C GLY A 195 2.26 -0.05 6.38
N PHE A 196 2.39 -1.35 6.54
CA PHE A 196 1.98 -2.33 5.52
C PHE A 196 0.47 -2.67 5.52
N GLY A 197 -0.37 -1.88 6.20
CA GLY A 197 -1.82 -2.04 6.20
C GLY A 197 -2.35 -3.16 7.11
N GLY A 198 -1.58 -3.58 8.09
CA GLY A 198 -1.92 -4.71 8.96
C GLY A 198 -3.24 -4.51 9.72
N PHE A 199 -3.43 -3.36 10.36
CA PHE A 199 -4.68 -3.04 11.06
C PHE A 199 -5.86 -2.88 10.12
N MET A 200 -5.64 -2.36 8.91
CA MET A 200 -6.69 -2.18 7.91
C MET A 200 -7.25 -3.52 7.45
N ILE A 201 -6.37 -4.48 7.16
CA ILE A 201 -6.74 -5.83 6.75
C ILE A 201 -7.47 -6.57 7.88
N GLU A 202 -6.98 -6.47 9.12
CA GLU A 202 -7.65 -7.10 10.26
C GLU A 202 -9.01 -6.46 10.56
N SER A 203 -9.14 -5.13 10.44
CA SER A 203 -10.41 -4.42 10.59
C SER A 203 -11.42 -4.86 9.52
N LEU A 204 -10.99 -4.95 8.24
CA LEU A 204 -11.82 -5.50 7.18
C LEU A 204 -12.33 -6.91 7.52
N GLN A 205 -11.40 -7.82 7.85
CA GLN A 205 -11.73 -9.22 8.16
C GLN A 205 -12.59 -9.38 9.42
N HIS A 206 -12.49 -8.45 10.36
CA HIS A 206 -13.36 -8.40 11.53
C HIS A 206 -14.78 -7.99 11.16
N MET A 207 -14.92 -6.90 10.43
CA MET A 207 -16.20 -6.31 10.07
C MET A 207 -16.95 -7.09 8.97
N GLU A 208 -16.26 -7.81 8.07
CA GLU A 208 -16.89 -8.66 7.04
C GLU A 208 -17.76 -9.79 7.64
N LYS A 209 -17.60 -10.09 8.93
CA LYS A 209 -18.39 -11.11 9.63
C LYS A 209 -19.72 -10.56 10.15
N LEU A 210 -19.91 -9.25 10.18
CA LEU A 210 -21.10 -8.60 10.76
C LEU A 210 -22.28 -8.61 9.81
N GLU A 211 -22.02 -8.48 8.50
CA GLU A 211 -23.02 -8.49 7.46
C GLU A 211 -22.45 -8.97 6.12
N ASP A 212 -23.25 -9.64 5.30
CA ASP A 212 -22.80 -10.30 4.06
C ASP A 212 -23.54 -9.85 2.80
N SER A 213 -24.11 -8.63 2.78
CA SER A 213 -24.71 -8.09 1.56
C SER A 213 -23.63 -7.54 0.60
N ALA A 214 -23.94 -7.45 -0.70
CA ALA A 214 -23.03 -6.88 -1.69
C ALA A 214 -22.79 -5.39 -1.46
N GLU A 215 -23.82 -4.65 -1.02
CA GLU A 215 -23.74 -3.22 -0.72
C GLU A 215 -22.88 -2.98 0.53
N SER A 216 -23.09 -3.75 1.59
CA SER A 216 -22.30 -3.67 2.81
C SER A 216 -20.82 -3.95 2.56
N ARG A 217 -20.50 -4.93 1.71
CA ARG A 217 -19.12 -5.21 1.32
C ARG A 217 -18.50 -4.06 0.53
N LYS A 218 -19.27 -3.38 -0.32
CA LYS A 218 -18.81 -2.20 -1.05
C LYS A 218 -18.52 -1.05 -0.09
N GLN A 219 -19.49 -0.70 0.76
CA GLN A 219 -19.32 0.33 1.78
C GLN A 219 -18.09 0.06 2.65
N LEU A 220 -17.96 -1.17 3.16
CA LEU A 220 -16.85 -1.57 4.02
C LEU A 220 -15.49 -1.38 3.36
N ARG A 221 -15.36 -1.74 2.08
CA ARG A 221 -14.07 -1.73 1.36
C ARG A 221 -13.68 -0.38 0.80
N TYR A 222 -14.64 0.50 0.52
CA TYR A 222 -14.38 1.77 -0.16
C TYR A 222 -14.63 3.01 0.70
N GLU A 223 -15.44 2.89 1.78
CA GLU A 223 -15.88 4.06 2.54
C GLU A 223 -15.52 4.00 4.04
N THR A 224 -15.28 2.81 4.58
CA THR A 224 -15.16 2.59 6.03
C THR A 224 -13.71 2.67 6.52
N ILE A 225 -12.75 2.19 5.74
CA ILE A 225 -11.36 2.01 6.17
C ILE A 225 -10.48 3.06 5.53
N HIS A 226 -9.79 3.85 6.35
CA HIS A 226 -8.90 4.93 5.94
C HIS A 226 -7.50 4.74 6.54
N ALA A 227 -6.47 5.13 5.79
CA ALA A 227 -5.10 4.99 6.25
C ALA A 227 -4.17 6.02 5.62
N ASN A 228 -3.12 6.38 6.35
CA ASN A 228 -2.03 7.20 5.86
C ASN A 228 -0.68 6.51 6.07
N GLU A 229 0.24 6.76 5.15
CA GLU A 229 1.65 6.37 5.26
C GLU A 229 2.53 7.46 4.62
N LYS A 230 3.68 7.78 5.23
CA LYS A 230 4.58 8.82 4.72
C LYS A 230 5.70 8.29 3.84
N ASP A 231 6.11 7.05 4.06
CA ASP A 231 7.20 6.39 3.34
C ASP A 231 6.69 5.67 2.10
N VAL A 232 7.29 5.95 0.94
CA VAL A 232 6.81 5.39 -0.34
C VAL A 232 7.08 3.90 -0.47
N ASP A 233 8.19 3.40 0.07
CA ASP A 233 8.54 1.98 0.02
C ASP A 233 7.56 1.16 0.85
N THR A 234 7.24 1.65 2.05
CA THR A 234 6.22 1.06 2.93
C THR A 234 4.83 1.16 2.30
N PHE A 235 4.49 2.32 1.72
CA PHE A 235 3.20 2.55 1.08
C PHE A 235 2.94 1.59 -0.07
N VAL A 236 3.91 1.39 -0.98
CA VAL A 236 3.72 0.49 -2.13
C VAL A 236 3.59 -0.97 -1.70
N CYS A 237 4.31 -1.37 -0.65
CA CYS A 237 4.14 -2.68 -0.04
C CYS A 237 2.75 -2.81 0.61
N GLY A 238 2.29 -1.78 1.32
CA GLY A 238 0.99 -1.76 1.98
C GLY A 238 -0.18 -1.83 1.01
N ILE A 239 -0.14 -1.05 -0.07
CA ILE A 239 -1.22 -1.07 -1.07
C ILE A 239 -1.33 -2.42 -1.77
N LEU A 240 -0.19 -3.03 -2.12
CA LEU A 240 -0.19 -4.38 -2.70
C LEU A 240 -0.73 -5.41 -1.70
N ASN A 241 -0.34 -5.31 -0.42
CA ASN A 241 -0.85 -6.18 0.63
C ASN A 241 -2.38 -6.04 0.81
N MET A 242 -2.90 -4.81 0.80
CA MET A 242 -4.34 -4.55 0.87
C MET A 242 -5.08 -5.11 -0.34
N MET A 243 -4.57 -4.87 -1.56
CA MET A 243 -5.17 -5.40 -2.79
C MET A 243 -5.20 -6.92 -2.80
N ALA A 244 -4.12 -7.58 -2.39
CA ALA A 244 -4.05 -9.03 -2.29
C ALA A 244 -5.09 -9.61 -1.28
N ASN A 245 -5.46 -8.83 -0.27
CA ASN A 245 -6.51 -9.16 0.69
C ASN A 245 -7.91 -8.64 0.30
N GLY A 246 -8.10 -8.21 -0.95
CA GLY A 246 -9.40 -7.85 -1.52
C GLY A 246 -9.86 -6.41 -1.30
N ILE A 247 -8.98 -5.51 -0.85
CA ILE A 247 -9.22 -4.06 -0.79
C ILE A 247 -8.65 -3.43 -2.06
N TRP A 248 -9.47 -3.34 -3.10
CA TRP A 248 -9.02 -3.00 -4.47
C TRP A 248 -8.70 -1.52 -4.71
N SER A 249 -9.35 -0.64 -3.99
CA SER A 249 -9.16 0.81 -4.04
C SER A 249 -9.22 1.34 -2.61
N PRO A 250 -8.19 1.07 -1.79
CA PRO A 250 -8.19 1.48 -0.40
C PRO A 250 -8.11 3.00 -0.27
N ASN A 251 -8.79 3.58 0.72
CA ASN A 251 -8.57 4.96 1.16
C ASN A 251 -7.22 5.06 1.89
N TYR A 252 -6.15 4.80 1.15
CA TYR A 252 -4.78 4.78 1.64
C TYR A 252 -3.99 5.88 0.95
N SER A 253 -3.52 6.85 1.73
CA SER A 253 -2.88 8.06 1.21
C SER A 253 -1.38 8.10 1.55
N LEU A 254 -0.56 8.42 0.54
CA LEU A 254 0.88 8.64 0.72
C LEU A 254 1.12 10.06 1.26
N VAL A 255 0.92 10.25 2.55
CA VAL A 255 0.99 11.55 3.23
C VAL A 255 1.53 11.40 4.65
N ASN A 256 2.32 12.38 5.11
CA ASN A 256 2.64 12.47 6.52
C ASN A 256 1.40 12.97 7.28
N SER A 257 0.84 12.11 8.11
CA SER A 257 -0.34 12.44 8.93
C SER A 257 -0.14 13.68 9.80
N LEU A 258 1.08 13.96 10.22
CA LEU A 258 1.40 15.11 11.08
C LEU A 258 1.53 16.43 10.29
N SER A 259 1.44 16.42 8.96
CA SER A 259 1.60 17.63 8.13
C SER A 259 0.39 18.57 8.15
N LYS A 260 -0.82 18.08 8.41
CA LYS A 260 -2.03 18.91 8.52
C LYS A 260 -2.16 19.48 9.93
N HIS A 261 -2.36 20.80 10.05
CA HIS A 261 -2.56 21.43 11.35
C HIS A 261 -3.89 20.99 11.97
N THR A 262 -3.89 20.68 13.27
CA THR A 262 -5.08 20.13 13.96
C THR A 262 -6.28 21.10 14.00
N ARG A 263 -6.06 22.42 13.89
CA ARG A 263 -7.15 23.44 13.76
C ARG A 263 -7.88 23.38 12.42
N ASP A 264 -7.25 22.77 11.40
CA ASP A 264 -7.79 22.72 10.04
C ASP A 264 -8.53 21.40 9.77
N PHE A 265 -8.80 20.61 10.83
CA PHE A 265 -9.62 19.40 10.73
C PHE A 265 -11.09 19.77 10.51
N SER A 266 -11.71 19.07 9.57
CA SER A 266 -13.13 19.09 9.28
C SER A 266 -13.80 17.82 9.79
N ASP A 267 -15.13 17.72 9.66
CA ASP A 267 -15.87 16.49 10.02
C ASP A 267 -15.40 15.26 9.22
N ASP A 268 -14.88 15.46 8.01
CA ASP A 268 -14.32 14.38 7.19
C ASP A 268 -13.01 13.81 7.75
N ASP A 269 -12.31 14.61 8.56
CA ASP A 269 -11.06 14.19 9.24
C ASP A 269 -11.32 13.49 10.58
N MET A 270 -12.59 13.38 11.02
CA MET A 270 -12.98 12.81 12.32
C MET A 270 -13.42 11.36 12.16
N TYR A 271 -13.00 10.49 13.07
CA TYR A 271 -13.24 9.05 13.00
C TYR A 271 -13.85 8.51 14.30
N GLU A 272 -14.71 7.51 14.17
CA GLU A 272 -15.28 6.76 15.29
C GLU A 272 -14.27 5.82 15.93
N VAL A 273 -13.31 5.32 15.11
CA VAL A 273 -12.30 4.35 15.54
C VAL A 273 -10.93 4.73 14.96
N ILE A 274 -9.93 4.84 15.82
CA ILE A 274 -8.54 5.01 15.41
C ILE A 274 -7.71 3.86 15.96
N ILE A 275 -7.05 3.10 15.08
CA ILE A 275 -6.19 1.98 15.46
C ILE A 275 -4.84 2.15 14.78
N THR A 276 -3.78 2.31 15.55
CA THR A 276 -2.45 2.56 15.00
C THR A 276 -1.32 2.08 15.90
N ASN A 277 -0.18 1.79 15.32
CA ASN A 277 1.09 1.63 16.00
C ASN A 277 2.11 2.59 15.37
N PRO A 278 2.09 3.88 15.74
CA PRO A 278 2.97 4.87 15.14
C PRO A 278 4.42 4.63 15.52
N THR A 279 5.33 5.23 14.76
CA THR A 279 6.78 5.19 15.04
C THR A 279 7.07 5.73 16.46
N HIS A 280 7.87 5.00 17.23
CA HIS A 280 8.28 5.38 18.58
C HIS A 280 9.68 6.00 18.56
N GLY A 281 9.90 7.06 19.36
CA GLY A 281 11.22 7.60 19.67
C GLY A 281 11.91 8.33 18.51
N GLY A 282 11.15 8.78 17.51
CA GLY A 282 11.67 9.63 16.43
C GLY A 282 11.36 11.09 16.66
N ASP A 283 12.12 11.98 15.97
CA ASP A 283 11.84 13.40 15.90
C ASP A 283 11.30 13.78 14.52
N GLU A 284 10.26 14.61 14.51
CA GLU A 284 9.74 15.25 13.31
C GLU A 284 10.40 16.62 13.06
N ASP A 285 10.33 17.09 11.82
CA ASP A 285 10.78 18.44 11.47
C ASP A 285 10.01 19.48 12.28
N LYS A 286 10.68 20.58 12.65
CA LYS A 286 10.08 21.68 13.43
C LYS A 286 8.87 22.30 12.75
N SER A 287 8.81 22.29 11.43
CA SER A 287 7.65 22.77 10.68
C SER A 287 6.40 21.93 10.92
N VAL A 288 6.59 20.61 11.11
CA VAL A 288 5.53 19.65 11.43
C VAL A 288 5.14 19.76 12.90
N ALA A 289 6.12 19.94 13.80
CA ALA A 289 5.88 20.14 15.23
C ALA A 289 5.00 21.37 15.53
N GLY A 290 4.99 22.36 14.65
CA GLY A 290 4.11 23.54 14.72
C GLY A 290 2.63 23.28 14.36
N ASN A 291 2.28 22.09 13.85
CA ASN A 291 0.90 21.75 13.44
C ASN A 291 -0.02 21.34 14.61
N VAL A 292 0.47 21.43 15.83
CA VAL A 292 -0.30 21.22 17.06
C VAL A 292 -0.45 22.53 17.84
N HIS A 293 -1.33 22.56 18.83
CA HIS A 293 -1.48 23.72 19.69
C HIS A 293 -0.16 24.06 20.40
N THR A 294 0.11 25.35 20.60
CA THR A 294 1.40 25.85 21.13
C THR A 294 1.81 25.21 22.48
N GLU A 295 0.84 24.86 23.30
CA GLU A 295 1.09 24.18 24.60
C GLU A 295 1.62 22.75 24.45
N TYR A 296 1.43 22.12 23.28
CA TYR A 296 1.81 20.72 22.97
C TYR A 296 2.91 20.63 21.94
N GLN A 297 3.59 21.75 21.61
CA GLN A 297 4.67 21.75 20.62
C GLN A 297 5.85 20.92 21.10
N THR A 298 6.17 19.92 20.33
CA THR A 298 7.29 19.00 20.52
C THR A 298 7.74 18.46 19.17
N THR A 299 8.96 17.93 19.08
CA THR A 299 9.42 17.15 17.92
C THR A 299 9.21 15.65 18.11
N ASP A 300 8.90 15.18 19.32
CA ASP A 300 8.68 13.77 19.62
C ASP A 300 7.44 13.24 18.87
N THR A 301 7.68 12.30 17.95
CA THR A 301 6.63 11.73 17.09
C THR A 301 5.54 11.02 17.89
N THR A 302 5.87 10.39 19.01
CA THR A 302 4.90 9.67 19.84
C THR A 302 3.86 10.63 20.42
N ILE A 303 4.32 11.77 20.95
CA ILE A 303 3.45 12.79 21.54
C ILE A 303 2.61 13.46 20.43
N LEU A 304 3.22 13.75 19.29
CA LEU A 304 2.52 14.34 18.13
C LEU A 304 1.38 13.42 17.64
N PHE A 305 1.63 12.11 17.53
CA PHE A 305 0.59 11.15 17.16
C PHE A 305 -0.49 11.02 18.22
N LEU A 306 -0.14 10.99 19.51
CA LEU A 306 -1.13 10.96 20.59
C LEU A 306 -2.05 12.19 20.56
N HIS A 307 -1.47 13.39 20.37
CA HIS A 307 -2.24 14.61 20.21
C HIS A 307 -3.14 14.55 18.96
N ARG A 308 -2.61 14.05 17.84
CA ARG A 308 -3.38 13.90 16.60
C ARG A 308 -4.58 12.95 16.79
N ILE A 309 -4.35 11.78 17.37
CA ILE A 309 -5.40 10.79 17.64
C ILE A 309 -6.52 11.41 18.49
N THR A 310 -6.17 12.11 19.58
CA THR A 310 -7.17 12.76 20.45
C THR A 310 -7.96 13.86 19.73
N LYS A 311 -7.40 14.50 18.70
CA LYS A 311 -8.06 15.56 17.92
C LYS A 311 -8.88 15.04 16.74
N GLN A 312 -8.62 13.83 16.26
CA GLN A 312 -9.35 13.20 15.16
C GLN A 312 -10.37 12.17 15.61
N LEU A 313 -10.38 11.85 16.90
CA LEU A 313 -11.36 10.96 17.48
C LEU A 313 -12.66 11.72 17.75
N LYS A 314 -13.81 11.20 17.31
CA LYS A 314 -15.13 11.73 17.65
C LYS A 314 -15.42 11.59 19.15
N ASP A 315 -16.37 12.35 19.67
CA ASP A 315 -16.68 12.42 21.11
C ASP A 315 -16.93 11.04 21.75
N ASP A 316 -17.66 10.15 21.08
CA ASP A 316 -17.92 8.78 21.54
C ASP A 316 -16.98 7.75 20.85
N GLY A 317 -15.90 8.24 20.22
CA GLY A 317 -14.93 7.42 19.52
C GLY A 317 -14.00 6.65 20.45
N ARG A 318 -13.31 5.65 19.91
CA ARG A 318 -12.37 4.82 20.63
C ARG A 318 -11.06 4.59 19.85
N ALA A 319 -9.95 4.55 20.58
CA ALA A 319 -8.62 4.35 20.02
C ALA A 319 -7.83 3.29 20.82
#